data_d6cf0be2a722bf2849787e7646007147
#
_entry.id   d6cf0be2a722bf2849787e7646007147
#
_cell.length_a   1.000
_cell.length_b   1.000
_cell.length_c   1.000
_cell.angle_alpha   90.00
_cell.angle_beta   90.00
_cell.angle_gamma   90.00
#
_symmetry.space_group_name_H-M   'P 1'
#
loop_
_entity.id
_entity.type
_entity.pdbx_description
1 polymer ?
#
loop_
_entity_poly.entity_id
_entity_poly.type
_entity_poly.pdbx_seq_one_letter_code
_entity_poly.pdbx_strand_id
1 'polypeptide(L)'
;RHARAGVVALRRPGSGGDTFEVTMPSDHAHVLGVVVQADGTDAEAAIEAALAAAPAWAALPFDQKAAIFLRAADLIAGPYRATMNAATMLGQGKTVQQAEIDSACELVDFLRYNVAYAQQIMSDQPDNAPGVWNRMEYRPLEGFVYAITPFNFTAIAGNLPAAPALMGKVVLWKPSPKAQFSAQGVMGLFT
;
A
#
# COMPACT_ATOMS: atom_id res chain seq x y z
N ARG A 1 -0.43 20.36 -6.28
CA ARG A 1 0.45 19.18 -6.53
C ARG A 1 0.43 18.38 -5.24
N HIS A 2 -0.41 17.33 -5.18
CA HIS A 2 -0.53 16.48 -4.00
C HIS A 2 0.72 15.62 -3.89
N ALA A 3 1.31 15.59 -2.67
CA ALA A 3 2.37 14.63 -2.36
C ALA A 3 1.79 13.23 -2.55
N ARG A 4 2.28 12.50 -3.54
CA ARG A 4 1.92 11.10 -3.72
C ARG A 4 2.51 10.34 -2.53
N ALA A 5 1.68 9.55 -1.86
CA ALA A 5 2.19 8.61 -0.85
C ALA A 5 3.40 7.88 -1.46
N GLY A 6 4.45 7.63 -0.67
CA GLY A 6 5.72 7.05 -1.12
C GLY A 6 5.63 5.61 -1.67
N VAL A 7 4.47 5.27 -2.25
CA VAL A 7 4.19 3.98 -2.89
C VAL A 7 4.25 4.20 -4.40
N VAL A 8 5.26 3.62 -5.03
CA VAL A 8 5.40 3.62 -6.49
C VAL A 8 4.87 2.30 -7.02
N ALA A 9 3.72 2.32 -7.67
CA ALA A 9 3.25 1.17 -8.43
C ALA A 9 4.03 1.07 -9.74
N LEU A 10 4.52 -0.11 -10.07
CA LEU A 10 5.13 -0.41 -11.37
C LEU A 10 4.06 -0.34 -12.46
N ARG A 11 3.75 0.87 -12.91
CA ARG A 11 2.94 1.10 -14.11
C ARG A 11 3.42 2.36 -14.83
N ARG A 12 3.96 2.19 -16.03
CA ARG A 12 3.95 3.25 -17.05
C ARG A 12 2.98 2.86 -18.15
N PRO A 13 2.00 3.70 -18.51
CA PRO A 13 1.31 3.58 -19.79
C PRO A 13 2.37 3.80 -20.89
N GLY A 14 2.65 2.79 -21.71
CA GLY A 14 3.51 2.93 -22.86
C GLY A 14 4.84 2.17 -22.86
N SER A 15 5.22 1.45 -21.79
CA SER A 15 6.27 0.45 -21.90
C SER A 15 5.76 -0.69 -22.80
N GLY A 16 6.49 -1.02 -23.86
CA GLY A 16 6.12 -2.04 -24.84
C GLY A 16 6.35 -3.47 -24.35
N GLY A 17 6.10 -3.73 -23.07
CA GLY A 17 6.24 -5.06 -22.46
C GLY A 17 5.12 -6.02 -22.84
N ASP A 18 5.34 -7.31 -22.63
CA ASP A 18 4.31 -8.34 -22.78
C ASP A 18 3.10 -8.03 -21.90
N THR A 19 1.92 -8.37 -22.38
CA THR A 19 0.68 -8.20 -21.61
C THR A 19 0.10 -9.55 -21.23
N PHE A 20 -0.62 -9.57 -20.10
CA PHE A 20 -1.43 -10.72 -19.72
C PHE A 20 -2.80 -10.28 -19.24
N GLU A 21 -3.78 -11.15 -19.43
CA GLU A 21 -5.14 -10.95 -18.97
C GLU A 21 -5.29 -11.37 -17.51
N VAL A 22 -5.94 -10.52 -16.73
CA VAL A 22 -6.42 -10.85 -15.39
C VAL A 22 -7.83 -11.35 -15.54
N THR A 23 -8.07 -12.64 -15.29
CA THR A 23 -9.37 -13.29 -15.45
C THR A 23 -10.01 -13.58 -14.09
N MET A 24 -11.33 -13.73 -14.08
CA MET A 24 -12.08 -14.17 -12.92
C MET A 24 -11.72 -15.64 -12.60
N PRO A 25 -11.39 -16.02 -11.35
CA PRO A 25 -10.96 -17.39 -11.02
C PRO A 25 -12.00 -18.47 -11.29
N SER A 26 -13.28 -18.14 -11.22
CA SER A 26 -14.40 -19.06 -11.46
C SER A 26 -14.89 -19.09 -12.91
N ASP A 27 -14.46 -18.13 -13.74
CA ASP A 27 -14.79 -18.02 -15.16
C ASP A 27 -13.64 -17.37 -15.93
N HIS A 28 -12.74 -18.17 -16.46
CA HIS A 28 -11.55 -17.68 -17.16
C HIS A 28 -11.87 -16.99 -18.50
N ALA A 29 -13.09 -17.11 -19.02
CA ALA A 29 -13.53 -16.34 -20.18
C ALA A 29 -13.88 -14.89 -19.81
N HIS A 30 -14.11 -14.60 -18.53
CA HIS A 30 -14.41 -13.27 -18.05
C HIS A 30 -13.11 -12.52 -17.71
N VAL A 31 -12.70 -11.63 -18.60
CA VAL A 31 -11.50 -10.80 -18.44
C VAL A 31 -11.84 -9.57 -17.60
N LEU A 32 -11.14 -9.38 -16.48
CA LEU A 32 -11.26 -8.24 -15.57
C LEU A 32 -10.40 -7.06 -16.00
N GLY A 33 -9.31 -7.32 -16.69
CA GLY A 33 -8.40 -6.30 -17.18
C GLY A 33 -7.16 -6.89 -17.84
N VAL A 34 -6.37 -6.02 -18.44
CA VAL A 34 -5.09 -6.36 -19.05
C VAL A 34 -3.96 -5.62 -18.31
N VAL A 35 -2.91 -6.33 -18.00
CA VAL A 35 -1.75 -5.80 -17.28
C VAL A 35 -0.50 -5.91 -18.16
N VAL A 36 0.28 -4.85 -18.20
CA VAL A 36 1.61 -4.85 -18.82
C VAL A 36 2.61 -5.44 -17.83
N GLN A 37 3.38 -6.44 -18.27
CA GLN A 37 4.47 -6.99 -17.49
C GLN A 37 5.64 -6.00 -17.44
N ALA A 38 6.13 -5.72 -16.24
CA ALA A 38 7.34 -4.96 -16.05
C ALA A 38 8.57 -5.80 -16.39
N ASP A 39 9.52 -5.20 -17.08
CA ASP A 39 10.84 -5.78 -17.34
C ASP A 39 11.91 -5.23 -16.38
N GLY A 40 13.20 -5.56 -16.64
CA GLY A 40 14.31 -5.08 -15.83
C GLY A 40 14.45 -3.56 -15.85
N THR A 41 14.20 -2.93 -16.99
CA THR A 41 14.27 -1.46 -17.14
C THR A 41 13.17 -0.76 -16.34
N ASP A 42 11.95 -1.31 -16.36
CA ASP A 42 10.85 -0.81 -15.54
C ASP A 42 11.16 -0.93 -14.04
N ALA A 43 11.79 -2.04 -13.63
CA ALA A 43 12.19 -2.26 -12.25
C ALA A 43 13.26 -1.25 -11.80
N GLU A 44 14.29 -1.01 -12.61
CA GLU A 44 15.34 -0.02 -12.35
C GLU A 44 14.74 1.40 -12.23
N ALA A 45 13.90 1.80 -13.18
CA ALA A 45 13.22 3.09 -13.15
C ALA A 45 12.33 3.28 -11.91
N ALA A 46 11.68 2.21 -11.45
CA ALA A 46 10.87 2.26 -10.23
C ALA A 46 11.71 2.38 -8.96
N ILE A 47 12.87 1.71 -8.90
CA ILE A 47 13.85 1.84 -7.81
C ILE A 47 14.38 3.26 -7.76
N GLU A 48 14.82 3.83 -8.89
CA GLU A 48 15.29 5.19 -8.97
C GLU A 48 14.23 6.21 -8.50
N ALA A 49 12.99 6.06 -8.97
CA ALA A 49 11.88 6.91 -8.56
C ALA A 49 11.59 6.81 -7.05
N ALA A 50 11.64 5.60 -6.49
CA ALA A 50 11.45 5.37 -5.06
C ALA A 50 12.58 6.04 -4.25
N LEU A 51 13.83 5.84 -4.63
CA LEU A 51 14.98 6.44 -3.94
C LEU A 51 14.99 7.97 -4.05
N ALA A 52 14.61 8.53 -5.20
CA ALA A 52 14.48 9.98 -5.38
C ALA A 52 13.38 10.60 -4.49
N ALA A 53 12.29 9.87 -4.21
CA ALA A 53 11.22 10.31 -3.34
C ALA A 53 11.54 10.16 -1.84
N ALA A 54 12.49 9.28 -1.48
CA ALA A 54 12.75 8.88 -0.10
C ALA A 54 13.08 10.05 0.85
N PRO A 55 13.94 11.03 0.52
CA PRO A 55 14.27 12.12 1.44
C PRO A 55 13.04 12.99 1.79
N ALA A 56 12.24 13.35 0.81
CA ALA A 56 11.04 14.16 1.02
C ALA A 56 9.97 13.42 1.82
N TRP A 57 9.78 12.12 1.54
CA TRP A 57 8.84 11.29 2.28
C TRP A 57 9.29 11.07 3.73
N ALA A 58 10.57 10.79 3.96
CA ALA A 58 11.12 10.63 5.30
C ALA A 58 10.98 11.91 6.15
N ALA A 59 11.21 13.07 5.54
CA ALA A 59 11.11 14.38 6.20
C ALA A 59 9.66 14.84 6.49
N LEU A 60 8.66 14.23 5.86
CA LEU A 60 7.26 14.59 6.11
C LEU A 60 6.90 14.29 7.58
N PRO A 61 6.27 15.21 8.33
CA PRO A 61 5.81 14.96 9.69
C PRO A 61 4.90 13.72 9.80
N PHE A 62 4.98 13.04 10.96
CA PHE A 62 4.22 11.78 11.16
C PHE A 62 2.73 11.98 11.00
N ASP A 63 2.15 13.05 11.55
CA ASP A 63 0.74 13.38 11.46
C ASP A 63 0.25 13.56 10.02
N GLN A 64 1.08 14.15 9.16
CA GLN A 64 0.77 14.30 7.74
C GLN A 64 0.81 12.96 7.00
N LYS A 65 1.78 12.09 7.33
CA LYS A 65 1.79 10.70 6.83
C LYS A 65 0.54 9.95 7.30
N ALA A 66 0.28 9.98 8.60
CA ALA A 66 -0.87 9.31 9.21
C ALA A 66 -2.21 9.74 8.58
N ALA A 67 -2.37 11.03 8.29
CA ALA A 67 -3.58 11.57 7.67
C ALA A 67 -3.88 10.92 6.31
N ILE A 68 -2.86 10.56 5.52
CA ILE A 68 -3.03 9.88 4.23
C ILE A 68 -3.65 8.49 4.44
N PHE A 69 -3.12 7.72 5.39
CA PHE A 69 -3.60 6.36 5.66
C PHE A 69 -4.99 6.36 6.32
N LEU A 70 -5.25 7.29 7.24
CA LEU A 70 -6.57 7.45 7.83
C LEU A 70 -7.60 7.89 6.78
N ARG A 71 -7.22 8.77 5.85
CA ARG A 71 -8.09 9.15 4.74
C ARG A 71 -8.39 7.97 3.81
N ALA A 72 -7.39 7.15 3.50
CA ALA A 72 -7.58 5.93 2.72
C ALA A 72 -8.55 4.96 3.45
N ALA A 73 -8.40 4.80 4.76
CA ALA A 73 -9.31 4.00 5.58
C ALA A 73 -10.75 4.50 5.49
N ASP A 74 -10.97 5.82 5.57
CA ASP A 74 -12.30 6.42 5.48
C ASP A 74 -12.92 6.26 4.08
N LEU A 75 -12.11 6.34 3.03
CA LEU A 75 -12.55 6.10 1.67
C LEU A 75 -12.99 4.64 1.47
N ILE A 76 -12.23 3.69 2.00
CA ILE A 76 -12.57 2.25 1.94
C ILE A 76 -13.80 1.96 2.80
N ALA A 77 -13.87 2.49 4.01
CA ALA A 77 -15.01 2.27 4.90
C ALA A 77 -16.32 2.86 4.37
N GLY A 78 -16.23 3.89 3.53
CA GLY A 78 -17.36 4.66 3.00
C GLY A 78 -17.58 4.45 1.50
N PRO A 79 -17.26 5.48 0.67
CA PRO A 79 -17.69 5.52 -0.73
C PRO A 79 -17.12 4.40 -1.61
N TYR A 80 -15.95 3.84 -1.28
CA TYR A 80 -15.30 2.79 -2.06
C TYR A 80 -15.55 1.37 -1.53
N ARG A 81 -16.31 1.21 -0.43
CA ARG A 81 -16.54 -0.09 0.21
C ARG A 81 -17.10 -1.14 -0.76
N ALA A 82 -18.18 -0.82 -1.45
CA ALA A 82 -18.79 -1.72 -2.42
C ALA A 82 -17.86 -2.02 -3.61
N THR A 83 -17.12 -1.04 -4.08
CA THR A 83 -16.17 -1.20 -5.19
C THR A 83 -15.02 -2.11 -4.80
N MET A 84 -14.46 -1.95 -3.61
CA MET A 84 -13.37 -2.79 -3.12
C MET A 84 -13.82 -4.23 -2.87
N ASN A 85 -15.02 -4.41 -2.32
CA ASN A 85 -15.63 -5.73 -2.16
C ASN A 85 -15.85 -6.40 -3.51
N ALA A 86 -16.42 -5.70 -4.48
CA ALA A 86 -16.63 -6.24 -5.82
C ALA A 86 -15.31 -6.63 -6.49
N ALA A 87 -14.27 -5.81 -6.39
CA ALA A 87 -12.96 -6.11 -6.94
C ALA A 87 -12.34 -7.37 -6.30
N THR A 88 -12.51 -7.53 -5.00
CA THR A 88 -12.04 -8.71 -4.25
C THR A 88 -12.85 -9.96 -4.59
N MET A 89 -14.18 -9.86 -4.71
CA MET A 89 -15.04 -10.96 -5.13
C MET A 89 -14.66 -11.47 -6.53
N LEU A 90 -14.56 -10.56 -7.49
CA LEU A 90 -14.28 -10.90 -8.88
C LEU A 90 -12.83 -11.39 -9.09
N GLY A 91 -11.87 -10.72 -8.49
CA GLY A 91 -10.45 -11.03 -8.70
C GLY A 91 -9.94 -12.23 -7.89
N GLN A 92 -10.59 -12.56 -6.77
CA GLN A 92 -10.11 -13.59 -5.85
C GLN A 92 -11.12 -14.73 -5.64
N GLY A 93 -12.27 -14.68 -6.29
CA GLY A 93 -13.31 -15.73 -6.18
C GLY A 93 -13.95 -15.78 -4.78
N LYS A 94 -14.04 -14.67 -4.08
CA LYS A 94 -14.59 -14.58 -2.73
C LYS A 94 -16.08 -14.33 -2.72
N THR A 95 -16.76 -14.85 -1.69
CA THR A 95 -18.14 -14.45 -1.40
C THR A 95 -18.20 -13.01 -0.92
N VAL A 96 -19.38 -12.39 -0.93
CA VAL A 96 -19.56 -11.03 -0.42
C VAL A 96 -19.11 -10.90 1.04
N GLN A 97 -19.40 -11.90 1.87
CA GLN A 97 -18.99 -11.90 3.29
C GLN A 97 -17.47 -11.99 3.44
N GLN A 98 -16.81 -12.86 2.67
CA GLN A 98 -15.34 -12.96 2.69
C GLN A 98 -14.67 -11.68 2.19
N ALA A 99 -15.20 -11.05 1.15
CA ALA A 99 -14.69 -9.79 0.63
C ALA A 99 -14.89 -8.65 1.63
N GLU A 100 -16.04 -8.60 2.30
CA GLU A 100 -16.34 -7.60 3.34
C GLU A 100 -15.36 -7.70 4.52
N ILE A 101 -15.04 -8.92 4.97
CA ILE A 101 -14.05 -9.13 6.03
C ILE A 101 -12.66 -8.67 5.56
N ASP A 102 -12.22 -9.15 4.41
CA ASP A 102 -10.89 -8.90 3.87
C ASP A 102 -10.70 -7.45 3.43
N SER A 103 -11.41 -7.04 2.38
CA SER A 103 -11.09 -5.80 1.67
C SER A 103 -11.60 -4.54 2.36
N ALA A 104 -12.67 -4.65 3.14
CA ALA A 104 -13.25 -3.51 3.84
C ALA A 104 -12.87 -3.48 5.32
N CYS A 105 -13.25 -4.50 6.11
CA CYS A 105 -13.03 -4.45 7.56
C CYS A 105 -11.54 -4.55 7.89
N GLU A 106 -10.87 -5.60 7.46
CA GLU A 106 -9.49 -5.89 7.85
C GLU A 106 -8.50 -4.83 7.30
N LEU A 107 -8.66 -4.41 6.04
CA LEU A 107 -7.79 -3.36 5.48
C LEU A 107 -7.98 -2.03 6.19
N VAL A 108 -9.21 -1.64 6.50
CA VAL A 108 -9.50 -0.43 7.27
C VAL A 108 -8.88 -0.50 8.67
N ASP A 109 -9.00 -1.66 9.32
CA ASP A 109 -8.40 -1.87 10.64
C ASP A 109 -6.87 -1.78 10.58
N PHE A 110 -6.22 -2.41 9.62
CA PHE A 110 -4.78 -2.26 9.43
C PHE A 110 -4.36 -0.80 9.29
N LEU A 111 -5.04 -0.04 8.44
CA LEU A 111 -4.69 1.37 8.21
C LEU A 111 -4.87 2.22 9.48
N ARG A 112 -5.92 1.97 10.26
CA ARG A 112 -6.21 2.72 11.49
C ARG A 112 -5.31 2.28 12.65
N TYR A 113 -5.20 0.97 12.90
CA TYR A 113 -4.40 0.47 14.00
C TYR A 113 -2.91 0.68 13.80
N ASN A 114 -2.40 0.58 12.55
CA ASN A 114 -1.00 0.90 12.28
C ASN A 114 -0.65 2.35 12.65
N VAL A 115 -1.55 3.30 12.41
CA VAL A 115 -1.36 4.70 12.86
C VAL A 115 -1.30 4.78 14.37
N ALA A 116 -2.24 4.13 15.07
CA ALA A 116 -2.26 4.12 16.53
C ALA A 116 -1.01 3.47 17.14
N TYR A 117 -0.60 2.31 16.60
CA TYR A 117 0.60 1.62 17.08
C TYR A 117 1.89 2.37 16.74
N ALA A 118 1.99 2.99 15.57
CA ALA A 118 3.15 3.82 15.23
C ALA A 118 3.27 5.02 16.19
N GLN A 119 2.15 5.66 16.53
CA GLN A 119 2.12 6.73 17.52
C GLN A 119 2.54 6.22 18.90
N GLN A 120 2.06 5.08 19.33
CA GLN A 120 2.45 4.44 20.59
C GLN A 120 3.96 4.16 20.62
N ILE A 121 4.52 3.53 19.57
CA ILE A 121 5.96 3.26 19.46
C ILE A 121 6.76 4.56 19.57
N MET A 122 6.37 5.63 18.87
CA MET A 122 7.07 6.92 18.88
C MET A 122 6.93 7.65 20.22
N SER A 123 5.93 7.35 21.03
CA SER A 123 5.75 7.90 22.37
C SER A 123 6.62 7.21 23.44
N ASP A 124 7.14 6.04 23.14
CA ASP A 124 8.04 5.31 24.02
C ASP A 124 9.41 6.00 24.03
N GLN A 125 9.70 6.69 25.14
CA GLN A 125 10.88 7.52 25.31
C GLN A 125 11.63 7.10 26.58
N PRO A 126 12.97 7.26 26.62
CA PRO A 126 13.76 6.91 27.80
C PRO A 126 13.47 7.86 28.96
N ASP A 127 13.70 7.37 30.19
CA ASP A 127 13.56 8.15 31.39
C ASP A 127 14.56 9.32 31.46
N ASN A 128 14.11 10.44 32.02
CA ASN A 128 14.93 11.61 32.28
C ASN A 128 15.47 11.61 33.71
N ALA A 129 16.66 12.13 33.91
CA ALA A 129 17.21 12.40 35.24
C ALA A 129 17.20 13.93 35.52
N PRO A 130 17.32 14.36 36.81
CA PRO A 130 17.43 15.77 37.12
C PRO A 130 18.55 16.44 36.35
N GLY A 131 18.22 17.50 35.58
CA GLY A 131 19.17 18.23 34.73
C GLY A 131 19.58 17.53 33.43
N VAL A 132 19.05 16.37 33.11
CA VAL A 132 19.33 15.62 31.88
C VAL A 132 18.01 15.31 31.15
N TRP A 133 17.98 15.63 29.87
CA TRP A 133 16.87 15.27 28.98
C TRP A 133 17.31 14.22 27.97
N ASN A 134 16.74 13.02 28.06
CA ASN A 134 17.00 11.92 27.15
C ASN A 134 15.87 11.83 26.11
N ARG A 135 16.23 11.62 24.85
CA ARG A 135 15.27 11.50 23.76
C ARG A 135 15.76 10.48 22.75
N MET A 136 14.84 9.64 22.30
CA MET A 136 15.03 8.76 21.16
C MET A 136 14.49 9.44 19.89
N GLU A 137 15.26 9.35 18.82
CA GLU A 137 14.84 9.77 17.48
C GLU A 137 14.70 8.55 16.58
N TYR A 138 13.50 8.36 16.07
CA TYR A 138 13.20 7.26 15.16
C TYR A 138 13.53 7.65 13.72
N ARG A 139 14.31 6.83 13.04
CA ARG A 139 14.69 7.02 11.64
C ARG A 139 14.09 5.92 10.77
N PRO A 140 13.62 6.24 9.55
CA PRO A 140 13.27 5.22 8.57
C PRO A 140 14.48 4.34 8.23
N LEU A 141 14.21 3.10 7.82
CA LEU A 141 15.24 2.20 7.30
C LEU A 141 15.92 2.82 6.05
N GLU A 142 17.15 2.43 5.75
CA GLU A 142 17.83 2.85 4.52
C GLU A 142 17.28 2.14 3.27
N GLY A 143 17.47 2.74 2.09
CA GLY A 143 17.03 2.18 0.81
C GLY A 143 15.52 2.19 0.64
N PHE A 144 14.93 1.12 0.15
CA PHE A 144 13.49 0.93 -0.06
C PHE A 144 13.02 -0.42 0.50
N VAL A 145 11.72 -0.57 0.72
CA VAL A 145 11.10 -1.86 1.03
C VAL A 145 10.52 -2.46 -0.25
N TYR A 146 10.83 -3.71 -0.54
CA TYR A 146 10.21 -4.44 -1.63
C TYR A 146 9.06 -5.30 -1.10
N ALA A 147 7.83 -4.90 -1.38
CA ALA A 147 6.61 -5.59 -0.94
C ALA A 147 6.10 -6.49 -2.07
N ILE A 148 6.27 -7.80 -1.91
CA ILE A 148 5.67 -8.83 -2.77
C ILE A 148 4.42 -9.34 -2.08
N THR A 149 3.25 -9.00 -2.62
CA THR A 149 1.99 -9.27 -1.94
C THR A 149 1.25 -10.49 -2.50
N PRO A 150 0.48 -11.19 -1.64
CA PRO A 150 -0.18 -12.44 -2.02
C PRO A 150 -1.35 -12.24 -2.99
N PHE A 151 -1.86 -13.35 -3.52
CA PHE A 151 -2.97 -13.35 -4.48
C PHE A 151 -4.35 -13.43 -3.82
N ASN A 152 -4.43 -13.77 -2.54
CA ASN A 152 -5.66 -14.22 -1.88
C ASN A 152 -6.21 -13.26 -0.81
N PHE A 153 -5.51 -12.17 -0.49
CA PHE A 153 -5.96 -11.18 0.48
C PHE A 153 -5.69 -9.75 0.02
N THR A 154 -6.76 -9.00 -0.21
CA THR A 154 -6.69 -7.56 -0.52
C THR A 154 -6.16 -6.77 0.68
N ALA A 155 -6.55 -7.11 1.90
CA ALA A 155 -6.06 -6.48 3.13
C ALA A 155 -4.55 -6.59 3.26
N ILE A 156 -3.99 -7.79 3.06
CA ILE A 156 -2.55 -8.03 3.14
C ILE A 156 -1.83 -7.30 1.99
N ALA A 157 -2.43 -7.32 0.78
CA ALA A 157 -1.89 -6.61 -0.36
C ALA A 157 -1.78 -5.10 -0.13
N GLY A 158 -2.73 -4.51 0.59
CA GLY A 158 -2.70 -3.10 0.99
C GLY A 158 -1.77 -2.82 2.18
N ASN A 159 -1.78 -3.70 3.19
CA ASN A 159 -1.04 -3.48 4.43
C ASN A 159 0.49 -3.61 4.27
N LEU A 160 0.97 -4.60 3.51
CA LEU A 160 2.41 -4.82 3.32
C LEU A 160 3.16 -3.60 2.78
N PRO A 161 2.67 -2.86 1.78
CA PRO A 161 3.27 -1.59 1.38
C PRO A 161 2.92 -0.43 2.33
N ALA A 162 1.74 -0.42 2.96
CA ALA A 162 1.27 0.70 3.76
C ALA A 162 2.03 0.84 5.09
N ALA A 163 2.28 -0.26 5.80
CA ALA A 163 2.93 -0.22 7.10
C ALA A 163 4.34 0.40 7.06
N PRO A 164 5.28 -0.04 6.19
CA PRO A 164 6.58 0.61 6.07
C PRO A 164 6.49 2.03 5.52
N ALA A 165 5.52 2.33 4.64
CA ALA A 165 5.33 3.69 4.13
C ALA A 165 4.90 4.65 5.23
N LEU A 166 4.00 4.26 6.14
CA LEU A 166 3.62 5.03 7.32
C LEU A 166 4.83 5.37 8.20
N MET A 167 5.75 4.42 8.36
CA MET A 167 7.01 4.61 9.13
C MET A 167 8.08 5.40 8.37
N GLY A 168 7.70 6.09 7.30
CA GLY A 168 8.58 7.01 6.56
C GLY A 168 9.42 6.35 5.47
N LYS A 169 9.13 5.09 5.11
CA LYS A 169 9.85 4.36 4.09
C LYS A 169 9.19 4.46 2.73
N VAL A 170 9.98 4.53 1.67
CA VAL A 170 9.49 4.33 0.31
C VAL A 170 9.39 2.84 0.01
N VAL A 171 8.38 2.47 -0.76
CA VAL A 171 8.04 1.07 -1.01
C VAL A 171 7.90 0.82 -2.50
N LEU A 172 8.57 -0.23 -2.96
CA LEU A 172 8.35 -0.81 -4.27
C LEU A 172 7.33 -1.95 -4.11
N TRP A 173 6.14 -1.77 -4.62
CA TRP A 173 5.07 -2.75 -4.47
C TRP A 173 4.85 -3.56 -5.75
N LYS A 174 5.03 -4.87 -5.63
CA LYS A 174 4.75 -5.84 -6.68
C LYS A 174 3.58 -6.75 -6.23
N PRO A 175 2.34 -6.45 -6.62
CA PRO A 175 1.20 -7.33 -6.36
C PRO A 175 1.31 -8.63 -7.15
N SER A 176 0.65 -9.68 -6.65
CA SER A 176 0.51 -10.93 -7.40
C SER A 176 -0.19 -10.69 -8.75
N PRO A 177 0.21 -11.35 -9.83
CA PRO A 177 -0.50 -11.28 -11.11
C PRO A 177 -2.02 -11.54 -10.99
N LYS A 178 -2.42 -12.45 -10.12
CA LYS A 178 -3.82 -12.81 -9.90
C LYS A 178 -4.60 -11.83 -9.01
N ALA A 179 -3.93 -10.90 -8.32
CA ALA A 179 -4.56 -9.90 -7.45
C ALA A 179 -4.45 -8.47 -8.00
N GLN A 180 -4.07 -8.30 -9.25
CA GLN A 180 -3.86 -6.98 -9.87
C GLN A 180 -5.12 -6.12 -9.84
N PHE A 181 -6.30 -6.73 -10.01
CA PHE A 181 -7.55 -5.98 -10.08
C PHE A 181 -7.88 -5.27 -8.76
N SER A 182 -7.82 -5.97 -7.63
CA SER A 182 -8.03 -5.36 -6.32
C SER A 182 -6.87 -4.46 -5.88
N ALA A 183 -5.62 -4.84 -6.19
CA ALA A 183 -4.44 -4.05 -5.88
C ALA A 183 -4.44 -2.69 -6.59
N GLN A 184 -4.90 -2.62 -7.83
CA GLN A 184 -5.08 -1.37 -8.56
C GLN A 184 -6.09 -0.45 -7.87
N GLY A 185 -7.18 -1.02 -7.34
CA GLY A 185 -8.15 -0.27 -6.52
C GLY A 185 -7.52 0.32 -5.28
N VAL A 186 -6.77 -0.49 -4.51
CA VAL A 186 -6.05 -0.02 -3.30
C VAL A 186 -5.05 1.08 -3.65
N MET A 187 -4.27 0.92 -4.71
CA MET A 187 -3.30 1.93 -5.14
C MET A 187 -3.95 3.27 -5.49
N GLY A 188 -5.12 3.24 -6.14
CA GLY A 188 -5.86 4.45 -6.47
C GLY A 188 -6.36 5.24 -5.25
N LEU A 189 -6.44 4.62 -4.08
CA LEU A 189 -6.85 5.29 -2.83
C LEU A 189 -5.69 6.02 -2.13
N PHE A 190 -4.44 5.74 -2.49
CA PHE A 190 -3.24 6.40 -1.97
C PHE A 190 -2.73 7.53 -2.88
N THR A 191 -3.34 7.75 -4.03
CA THR A 191 -2.97 8.77 -5.03
C THR A 191 -4.00 9.87 -5.13
#